data_2a946178e41de911d2b7e12afb197049
#
_entry.id   2a946178e41de911d2b7e12afb197049
#
_cell.length_a   1.000
_cell.length_b   1.000
_cell.length_c   1.000
_cell.angle_alpha   90.00
_cell.angle_beta   90.00
_cell.angle_gamma   90.00
#
_symmetry.space_group_name_H-M   'P 1'
#
loop_
_entity.id
_entity.type
_entity.pdbx_description
1 polymer ?
#
loop_
_entity_poly.entity_id
_entity_poly.type
_entity_poly.pdbx_seq_one_letter_code
_entity_poly.pdbx_strand_id
1 'polypeptide(L)'
;MKALILVGGFGTRLRPLTLSFPKPLVEFANKPMILHQIEALKAIGVTEVVLAINYQPEVMMTFLKEFEEKVGIKITCSQETEPLGTAGPLALARDKLIDDSGKPFFVLNSDVISEYPFKQMIEFHKGHGGEASIMVTKVDEPSKYGVVVMEESTGKVQKFVEKPKLFVGNKINAGIYLLNPSVLDKIELRPTSIEKEVFPKIAAENKLFAMVLPGFWMDIGQPRDYITGLRLYLDSLRKNSSSKLAVGAHIVGNVLVDETAKIGEGCLIGPDVAIGPGCVIESGVRLSRCTVMRGVRIKNHACISSSIIGWHSTVGQWARVENMTILGEDVHVSDEIYSNGGVVLPHKEIKSSILKPEIVM
;
A
#
# COMPACT_ATOMS: atom_id res chain seq x y z
N MET A 1 -20.44 11.42 -0.24
CA MET A 1 -19.17 11.51 0.50
C MET A 1 -18.03 11.33 -0.47
N LYS A 2 -16.97 12.11 -0.33
CA LYS A 2 -15.79 12.08 -1.20
C LYS A 2 -14.56 11.62 -0.44
N ALA A 3 -13.50 11.32 -1.17
CA ALA A 3 -12.21 10.96 -0.59
C ALA A 3 -11.07 11.55 -1.41
N LEU A 4 -9.96 11.84 -0.76
CA LEU A 4 -8.70 12.23 -1.38
C LEU A 4 -7.64 11.22 -1.02
N ILE A 5 -6.89 10.76 -2.01
CA ILE A 5 -5.73 9.90 -1.82
C ILE A 5 -4.47 10.68 -2.15
N LEU A 6 -3.58 10.78 -1.19
CA LEU A 6 -2.29 11.43 -1.34
C LEU A 6 -1.33 10.51 -2.09
N VAL A 7 -1.03 10.87 -3.32
CA VAL A 7 -0.12 10.15 -4.20
C VAL A 7 1.16 10.97 -4.34
N GLY A 8 1.89 11.09 -3.26
CA GLY A 8 3.13 11.86 -3.20
C GLY A 8 4.38 11.00 -3.24
N GLY A 9 5.49 11.59 -3.70
CA GLY A 9 6.80 10.98 -3.70
C GLY A 9 7.08 10.06 -4.90
N PHE A 10 8.38 9.87 -5.17
CA PHE A 10 8.88 9.08 -6.30
C PHE A 10 8.95 7.57 -6.03
N GLY A 11 8.57 7.13 -4.83
CA GLY A 11 8.63 5.71 -4.47
C GLY A 11 10.04 5.13 -4.45
N THR A 12 11.06 5.91 -4.14
CA THR A 12 12.47 5.51 -4.21
C THR A 12 12.82 4.30 -3.36
N ARG A 13 12.15 4.15 -2.21
CA ARG A 13 12.37 3.01 -1.29
C ARG A 13 11.86 1.69 -1.86
N LEU A 14 10.93 1.73 -2.84
CA LEU A 14 10.36 0.55 -3.48
C LEU A 14 11.01 0.24 -4.85
N ARG A 15 12.07 0.97 -5.21
CA ARG A 15 12.85 0.62 -6.40
C ARG A 15 13.42 -0.79 -6.25
N PRO A 16 13.52 -1.56 -7.36
CA PRO A 16 13.38 -1.16 -8.76
C PRO A 16 11.93 -1.16 -9.32
N LEU A 17 10.93 -1.57 -8.55
CA LEU A 17 9.55 -1.68 -9.01
C LEU A 17 9.00 -0.32 -9.49
N THR A 18 9.31 0.74 -8.78
CA THR A 18 8.88 2.10 -9.10
C THR A 18 9.67 2.78 -10.21
N LEU A 19 10.62 2.08 -10.82
CA LEU A 19 11.22 2.51 -12.08
C LEU A 19 10.32 2.19 -13.28
N SER A 20 9.43 1.21 -13.15
CA SER A 20 8.49 0.81 -14.20
C SER A 20 7.12 1.45 -14.03
N PHE A 21 6.62 1.53 -12.79
CA PHE A 21 5.29 2.06 -12.50
C PHE A 21 5.32 3.05 -11.33
N PRO A 22 4.46 4.08 -11.34
CA PRO A 22 4.25 4.90 -10.15
C PRO A 22 3.88 4.02 -8.94
N LYS A 23 4.36 4.39 -7.76
CA LYS A 23 4.17 3.62 -6.53
C LYS A 23 2.74 3.11 -6.30
N PRO A 24 1.68 3.93 -6.46
CA PRO A 24 0.31 3.46 -6.22
C PRO A 24 -0.18 2.40 -7.21
N LEU A 25 0.47 2.30 -8.37
CA LEU A 25 0.14 1.30 -9.39
C LEU A 25 0.93 0.01 -9.25
N VAL A 26 1.93 -0.04 -8.37
CA VAL A 26 2.63 -1.29 -8.06
C VAL A 26 1.62 -2.28 -7.48
N GLU A 27 1.60 -3.48 -8.05
CA GLU A 27 0.67 -4.51 -7.62
C GLU A 27 1.00 -5.02 -6.22
N PHE A 28 -0.02 -5.15 -5.40
CA PHE A 28 0.00 -5.75 -4.09
C PHE A 28 -1.14 -6.76 -4.00
N ALA A 29 -0.82 -8.00 -3.66
CA ALA A 29 -1.82 -9.08 -3.66
C ALA A 29 -2.64 -9.09 -4.98
N ASN A 30 -1.94 -9.07 -6.10
CA ASN A 30 -2.43 -9.23 -7.47
C ASN A 30 -3.25 -8.07 -8.05
N LYS A 31 -3.35 -6.94 -7.37
CA LYS A 31 -3.96 -5.73 -7.93
C LYS A 31 -3.20 -4.47 -7.50
N PRO A 32 -3.27 -3.38 -8.27
CA PRO A 32 -2.61 -2.13 -7.90
C PRO A 32 -2.92 -1.71 -6.47
N MET A 33 -1.88 -1.26 -5.77
CA MET A 33 -1.95 -0.87 -4.36
C MET A 33 -3.12 0.09 -4.07
N ILE A 34 -3.29 1.09 -4.93
CA ILE A 34 -4.34 2.11 -4.78
C ILE A 34 -5.76 1.52 -4.91
N LEU A 35 -5.95 0.44 -5.66
CA LEU A 35 -7.28 -0.15 -5.84
C LEU A 35 -7.83 -0.80 -4.59
N HIS A 36 -6.98 -1.29 -3.69
CA HIS A 36 -7.43 -1.78 -2.38
C HIS A 36 -8.16 -0.68 -1.62
N GLN A 37 -7.65 0.54 -1.67
CA GLN A 37 -8.26 1.71 -1.02
C GLN A 37 -9.53 2.17 -1.74
N ILE A 38 -9.48 2.29 -3.05
CA ILE A 38 -10.61 2.76 -3.86
C ILE A 38 -11.81 1.81 -3.73
N GLU A 39 -11.59 0.50 -3.79
CA GLU A 39 -12.66 -0.49 -3.61
C GLU A 39 -13.28 -0.43 -2.21
N ALA A 40 -12.46 -0.28 -1.17
CA ALA A 40 -12.93 -0.14 0.19
C ALA A 40 -13.74 1.15 0.41
N LEU A 41 -13.33 2.25 -0.19
CA LEU A 41 -14.06 3.53 -0.16
C LEU A 41 -15.40 3.42 -0.90
N LYS A 42 -15.43 2.79 -2.06
CA LYS A 42 -16.68 2.55 -2.79
C LYS A 42 -17.67 1.73 -1.97
N ALA A 43 -17.18 0.70 -1.30
CA ALA A 43 -18.03 -0.20 -0.50
C ALA A 43 -18.83 0.52 0.60
N ILE A 44 -18.38 1.68 1.07
CA ILE A 44 -19.06 2.50 2.07
C ILE A 44 -19.84 3.69 1.48
N GLY A 45 -19.98 3.75 0.17
CA GLY A 45 -20.77 4.77 -0.52
C GLY A 45 -20.02 6.05 -0.90
N VAL A 46 -18.70 6.05 -0.91
CA VAL A 46 -17.91 7.14 -1.51
C VAL A 46 -18.18 7.17 -3.01
N THR A 47 -18.52 8.34 -3.53
CA THR A 47 -18.93 8.53 -4.93
C THR A 47 -17.83 9.04 -5.84
N GLU A 48 -16.85 9.73 -5.26
CA GLU A 48 -15.72 10.30 -5.99
C GLU A 48 -14.44 10.21 -5.16
N VAL A 49 -13.38 9.76 -5.81
CA VAL A 49 -12.02 9.77 -5.27
C VAL A 49 -11.18 10.77 -6.04
N VAL A 50 -10.59 11.71 -5.31
CA VAL A 50 -9.67 12.71 -5.84
C VAL A 50 -8.25 12.24 -5.57
N LEU A 51 -7.42 12.15 -6.61
CA LEU A 51 -6.01 11.80 -6.48
C LEU A 51 -5.16 13.08 -6.49
N ALA A 52 -4.46 13.32 -5.40
CA ALA A 52 -3.49 14.40 -5.32
C ALA A 52 -2.13 13.88 -5.82
N ILE A 53 -1.76 14.27 -7.04
CA ILE A 53 -0.62 13.70 -7.77
C ILE A 53 0.38 14.80 -8.11
N ASN A 54 1.67 14.55 -7.88
CA ASN A 54 2.77 15.43 -8.28
C ASN A 54 3.70 14.83 -9.33
N TYR A 55 3.57 13.54 -9.62
CA TYR A 55 4.46 12.80 -10.50
C TYR A 55 3.69 11.87 -11.45
N GLN A 56 4.00 11.95 -12.73
CA GLN A 56 3.39 11.15 -13.81
C GLN A 56 1.85 11.07 -13.78
N PRO A 57 1.12 12.20 -13.73
CA PRO A 57 -0.33 12.18 -13.62
C PRO A 57 -1.01 11.51 -14.82
N GLU A 58 -0.45 11.64 -16.01
CA GLU A 58 -1.00 11.04 -17.25
C GLU A 58 -0.99 9.52 -17.20
N VAL A 59 0.11 8.91 -16.73
CA VAL A 59 0.22 7.46 -16.56
C VAL A 59 -0.81 6.96 -15.55
N MET A 60 -0.93 7.64 -14.42
CA MET A 60 -1.92 7.32 -13.39
C MET A 60 -3.34 7.40 -13.94
N MET A 61 -3.69 8.48 -14.60
CA MET A 61 -5.05 8.71 -15.10
C MET A 61 -5.42 7.78 -16.24
N THR A 62 -4.50 7.48 -17.15
CA THR A 62 -4.74 6.51 -18.24
C THR A 62 -5.06 5.14 -17.67
N PHE A 63 -4.28 4.69 -16.70
CA PHE A 63 -4.48 3.41 -16.04
C PHE A 63 -5.80 3.37 -15.25
N LEU A 64 -6.10 4.42 -14.50
CA LEU A 64 -7.26 4.45 -13.61
C LEU A 64 -8.59 4.64 -14.35
N LYS A 65 -8.60 5.19 -15.55
CA LYS A 65 -9.82 5.24 -16.38
C LYS A 65 -10.40 3.87 -16.68
N GLU A 66 -9.54 2.89 -16.91
CA GLU A 66 -9.98 1.50 -17.13
C GLU A 66 -10.65 0.92 -15.89
N PHE A 67 -10.21 1.32 -14.70
CA PHE A 67 -10.78 0.87 -13.44
C PHE A 67 -12.02 1.66 -13.02
N GLU A 68 -12.13 2.93 -13.40
CA GLU A 68 -13.29 3.77 -13.12
C GLU A 68 -14.58 3.11 -13.63
N GLU A 69 -14.56 2.60 -14.85
CA GLU A 69 -15.70 1.87 -15.43
C GLU A 69 -15.98 0.55 -14.72
N LYS A 70 -14.93 -0.22 -14.41
CA LYS A 70 -15.05 -1.53 -13.76
C LYS A 70 -15.52 -1.42 -12.31
N VAL A 71 -15.01 -0.46 -11.58
CA VAL A 71 -15.32 -0.27 -10.16
C VAL A 71 -16.59 0.53 -9.97
N GLY A 72 -16.95 1.39 -10.92
CA GLY A 72 -18.16 2.23 -10.85
C GLY A 72 -18.05 3.36 -9.84
N ILE A 73 -16.89 4.00 -9.74
CA ILE A 73 -16.62 5.17 -8.89
C ILE A 73 -15.90 6.22 -9.71
N LYS A 74 -16.26 7.49 -9.55
CA LYS A 74 -15.60 8.59 -10.25
C LYS A 74 -14.21 8.82 -9.67
N ILE A 75 -13.19 8.88 -10.53
CA ILE A 75 -11.80 9.15 -10.17
C ILE A 75 -11.35 10.42 -10.88
N THR A 76 -10.97 11.43 -10.10
CA THR A 76 -10.48 12.71 -10.61
C THR A 76 -9.06 12.97 -10.13
N CYS A 77 -8.34 13.84 -10.83
CA CYS A 77 -6.98 14.20 -10.49
C CYS A 77 -6.92 15.67 -10.04
N SER A 78 -6.17 15.90 -8.97
CA SER A 78 -5.72 17.22 -8.56
C SER A 78 -4.19 17.24 -8.68
N GLN A 79 -3.70 17.94 -9.70
CA GLN A 79 -2.27 17.95 -10.01
C GLN A 79 -1.56 19.08 -9.31
N GLU A 80 -0.52 18.76 -8.57
CA GLU A 80 0.42 19.72 -8.01
C GLU A 80 1.44 20.13 -9.09
N THR A 81 1.69 21.41 -9.23
CA THR A 81 2.75 21.96 -10.09
C THR A 81 4.09 22.06 -9.37
N GLU A 82 4.05 22.11 -8.05
CA GLU A 82 5.18 22.11 -7.15
C GLU A 82 4.82 21.31 -5.88
N PRO A 83 5.80 20.77 -5.14
CA PRO A 83 5.50 20.01 -3.93
C PRO A 83 4.83 20.87 -2.86
N LEU A 84 3.61 20.51 -2.48
CA LEU A 84 2.80 21.21 -1.49
C LEU A 84 2.76 20.53 -0.10
N GLY A 85 3.59 19.51 0.11
CA GLY A 85 3.59 18.74 1.36
C GLY A 85 2.40 17.79 1.48
N THR A 86 1.94 17.57 2.69
CA THR A 86 0.81 16.64 2.97
C THR A 86 -0.53 17.35 3.18
N ALA A 87 -0.54 18.64 3.49
CA ALA A 87 -1.76 19.42 3.68
C ALA A 87 -2.07 20.34 2.48
N GLY A 88 -1.05 20.89 1.85
CA GLY A 88 -1.23 21.75 0.66
C GLY A 88 -2.08 21.12 -0.45
N PRO A 89 -1.93 19.82 -0.74
CA PRO A 89 -2.79 19.11 -1.70
C PRO A 89 -4.27 19.15 -1.36
N LEU A 90 -4.64 19.19 -0.09
CA LEU A 90 -6.03 19.34 0.34
C LEU A 90 -6.58 20.73 -0.03
N ALA A 91 -5.79 21.77 0.22
CA ALA A 91 -6.15 23.12 -0.16
C ALA A 91 -6.30 23.27 -1.68
N LEU A 92 -5.40 22.66 -2.45
CA LEU A 92 -5.45 22.64 -3.91
C LEU A 92 -6.72 21.96 -4.45
N ALA A 93 -7.13 20.87 -3.80
CA ALA A 93 -8.31 20.08 -4.19
C ALA A 93 -9.62 20.57 -3.56
N ARG A 94 -9.63 21.70 -2.87
CA ARG A 94 -10.78 22.24 -2.13
C ARG A 94 -12.08 22.17 -2.93
N ASP A 95 -12.09 22.68 -4.13
CA ASP A 95 -13.30 22.75 -4.98
C ASP A 95 -13.82 21.38 -5.40
N LYS A 96 -12.95 20.38 -5.40
CA LYS A 96 -13.31 18.98 -5.70
C LYS A 96 -13.82 18.22 -4.46
N LEU A 97 -13.42 18.63 -3.27
CA LEU A 97 -13.75 17.99 -2.00
C LEU A 97 -15.02 18.56 -1.35
N ILE A 98 -15.24 19.85 -1.49
CA ILE A 98 -16.42 20.51 -0.93
C ILE A 98 -17.59 20.36 -1.91
N ASP A 99 -18.71 19.96 -1.35
CA ASP A 99 -20.03 19.98 -1.99
C ASP A 99 -21.07 20.57 -1.02
N ASP A 100 -22.30 20.72 -1.49
CA ASP A 100 -23.39 21.30 -0.68
C ASP A 100 -23.87 20.38 0.45
N SER A 101 -23.35 19.15 0.55
CA SER A 101 -23.78 18.20 1.57
C SER A 101 -23.24 18.47 2.96
N GLY A 102 -22.14 19.21 3.07
CA GLY A 102 -21.43 19.44 4.33
C GLY A 102 -20.83 18.18 4.98
N LYS A 103 -20.84 17.06 4.27
CA LYS A 103 -20.32 15.78 4.78
C LYS A 103 -18.80 15.80 4.92
N PRO A 104 -18.26 15.06 5.90
CA PRO A 104 -16.83 14.86 5.99
C PRO A 104 -16.30 14.08 4.79
N PHE A 105 -15.01 14.20 4.53
CA PHE A 105 -14.31 13.48 3.47
C PHE A 105 -13.12 12.71 4.03
N PHE A 106 -12.82 11.57 3.41
CA PHE A 106 -11.64 10.77 3.74
C PHE A 106 -10.37 11.32 3.11
N VAL A 107 -9.27 11.19 3.82
CA VAL A 107 -7.91 11.43 3.29
C VAL A 107 -7.05 10.22 3.63
N LEU A 108 -6.42 9.63 2.63
CA LEU A 108 -5.60 8.43 2.77
C LEU A 108 -4.21 8.64 2.20
N ASN A 109 -3.20 8.10 2.88
CA ASN A 109 -1.88 7.89 2.29
C ASN A 109 -1.94 6.66 1.37
N SER A 110 -1.44 6.77 0.15
CA SER A 110 -1.58 5.74 -0.89
C SER A 110 -0.83 4.42 -0.62
N ASP A 111 0.12 4.41 0.31
CA ASP A 111 0.96 3.25 0.63
C ASP A 111 0.56 2.50 1.90
N VAL A 112 -0.59 2.81 2.45
CA VAL A 112 -1.14 2.15 3.64
C VAL A 112 -2.07 1.02 3.23
N ILE A 113 -1.83 -0.16 3.78
CA ILE A 113 -2.71 -1.32 3.67
C ILE A 113 -3.26 -1.71 5.04
N SER A 114 -4.56 -1.93 5.13
CA SER A 114 -5.27 -2.33 6.35
C SER A 114 -6.61 -2.99 6.00
N GLU A 115 -7.39 -3.35 7.00
CA GLU A 115 -8.77 -3.80 6.77
C GLU A 115 -9.74 -2.67 6.43
N TYR A 116 -9.32 -1.42 6.55
CA TYR A 116 -10.09 -0.20 6.29
C TYR A 116 -11.44 -0.15 7.00
N PRO A 117 -11.47 0.08 8.34
CA PRO A 117 -12.72 0.12 9.12
C PRO A 117 -13.45 1.45 8.94
N PHE A 118 -13.79 1.80 7.72
CA PHE A 118 -14.35 3.11 7.37
C PHE A 118 -15.73 3.36 7.96
N LYS A 119 -16.59 2.33 8.06
CA LYS A 119 -17.92 2.46 8.70
C LYS A 119 -17.79 2.85 10.16
N GLN A 120 -16.95 2.14 10.91
CA GLN A 120 -16.69 2.46 12.31
C GLN A 120 -16.11 3.87 12.47
N MET A 121 -15.25 4.28 11.55
CA MET A 121 -14.67 5.61 11.57
C MET A 121 -15.71 6.71 11.33
N ILE A 122 -16.66 6.50 10.44
CA ILE A 122 -17.78 7.43 10.21
C ILE A 122 -18.63 7.57 11.48
N GLU A 123 -18.97 6.47 12.13
CA GLU A 123 -19.75 6.49 13.38
C GLU A 123 -18.99 7.18 14.52
N PHE A 124 -17.71 6.87 14.66
CA PHE A 124 -16.83 7.53 15.63
C PHE A 124 -16.76 9.04 15.39
N HIS A 125 -16.60 9.46 14.15
CA HIS A 125 -16.53 10.87 13.77
C HIS A 125 -17.81 11.63 14.09
N LYS A 126 -18.96 11.03 13.82
CA LYS A 126 -20.27 11.60 14.19
C LYS A 126 -20.45 11.73 15.69
N GLY A 127 -19.91 10.76 16.43
CA GLY A 127 -20.11 10.66 17.89
C GLY A 127 -19.32 11.70 18.70
N HIS A 128 -18.14 12.11 18.26
CA HIS A 128 -17.30 13.01 19.05
C HIS A 128 -17.56 14.51 18.81
N GLY A 129 -18.19 14.88 17.70
CA GLY A 129 -18.53 16.27 17.37
C GLY A 129 -17.35 17.21 17.12
N GLY A 130 -16.13 16.68 16.96
CA GLY A 130 -14.95 17.47 16.58
C GLY A 130 -14.84 17.72 15.08
N GLU A 131 -13.71 18.27 14.64
CA GLU A 131 -13.48 18.59 13.23
C GLU A 131 -12.77 17.48 12.46
N ALA A 132 -11.95 16.67 13.14
CA ALA A 132 -11.11 15.69 12.50
C ALA A 132 -11.02 14.41 13.31
N SER A 133 -11.02 13.28 12.59
CA SER A 133 -10.72 11.96 13.12
C SER A 133 -9.49 11.40 12.43
N ILE A 134 -8.57 10.84 13.20
CA ILE A 134 -7.41 10.14 12.69
C ILE A 134 -7.42 8.70 13.17
N MET A 135 -6.99 7.77 12.32
CA MET A 135 -6.77 6.39 12.69
C MET A 135 -5.38 6.24 13.29
N VAL A 136 -5.27 5.52 14.39
CA VAL A 136 -3.99 5.20 15.03
C VAL A 136 -3.83 3.69 15.18
N THR A 137 -2.59 3.24 15.17
CA THR A 137 -2.24 1.84 15.38
C THR A 137 -1.04 1.72 16.31
N LYS A 138 -0.95 0.60 17.05
CA LYS A 138 0.20 0.34 17.92
C LYS A 138 1.32 -0.31 17.14
N VAL A 139 2.55 0.17 17.33
CA VAL A 139 3.77 -0.37 16.75
C VAL A 139 4.87 -0.49 17.79
N ASP A 140 5.83 -1.40 17.55
CA ASP A 140 6.97 -1.60 18.46
C ASP A 140 8.02 -0.49 18.31
N GLU A 141 8.19 0.05 17.10
CA GLU A 141 9.17 1.10 16.80
C GLU A 141 8.49 2.39 16.30
N PRO A 142 7.97 3.23 17.21
CA PRO A 142 7.19 4.41 16.82
C PRO A 142 8.01 5.57 16.25
N SER A 143 9.34 5.60 16.42
CA SER A 143 10.20 6.74 16.07
C SER A 143 10.16 7.16 14.59
N LYS A 144 9.74 6.25 13.72
CA LYS A 144 9.64 6.48 12.26
C LYS A 144 8.37 7.20 11.83
N TYR A 145 7.44 7.38 12.75
CA TYR A 145 6.08 7.83 12.49
C TYR A 145 5.67 9.01 13.34
N GLY A 146 4.54 9.62 13.03
CA GLY A 146 3.87 10.55 13.93
C GLY A 146 3.23 9.82 15.10
N VAL A 147 3.59 10.20 16.32
CA VAL A 147 3.06 9.59 17.55
C VAL A 147 1.91 10.40 18.08
N VAL A 148 0.83 9.71 18.44
CA VAL A 148 -0.39 10.30 18.96
C VAL A 148 -0.57 9.93 20.42
N VAL A 149 -0.67 10.93 21.28
CA VAL A 149 -1.06 10.76 22.70
C VAL A 149 -2.52 11.14 22.82
N MET A 150 -3.36 10.22 23.24
CA MET A 150 -4.80 10.38 23.30
C MET A 150 -5.39 9.96 24.64
N GLU A 151 -6.53 10.52 24.98
CA GLU A 151 -7.34 10.07 26.09
C GLU A 151 -8.07 8.77 25.71
N GLU A 152 -7.86 7.71 26.46
CA GLU A 152 -8.38 6.37 26.13
C GLU A 152 -9.92 6.31 26.11
N SER A 153 -10.59 7.07 26.97
CA SER A 153 -12.04 7.03 27.13
C SER A 153 -12.80 7.72 25.99
N THR A 154 -12.25 8.81 25.43
CA THR A 154 -12.92 9.64 24.44
C THR A 154 -12.26 9.62 23.07
N GLY A 155 -11.00 9.20 23.00
CA GLY A 155 -10.17 9.31 21.81
C GLY A 155 -9.62 10.72 21.56
N LYS A 156 -9.90 11.69 22.43
CA LYS A 156 -9.42 13.06 22.28
C LYS A 156 -7.89 13.09 22.25
N VAL A 157 -7.33 13.68 21.18
CA VAL A 157 -5.89 13.81 21.03
C VAL A 157 -5.36 14.92 21.90
N GLN A 158 -4.46 14.59 22.80
CA GLN A 158 -3.78 15.53 23.70
C GLN A 158 -2.53 16.09 23.04
N LYS A 159 -1.81 15.27 22.29
CA LYS A 159 -0.56 15.64 21.63
C LYS A 159 -0.32 14.84 20.38
N PHE A 160 0.18 15.50 19.35
CA PHE A 160 0.66 14.88 18.12
C PHE A 160 2.12 15.29 17.91
N VAL A 161 3.04 14.32 17.81
CA VAL A 161 4.48 14.57 17.67
C VAL A 161 5.02 13.82 16.46
N GLU A 162 5.38 14.54 15.44
CA GLU A 162 5.94 13.96 14.20
C GLU A 162 7.36 13.48 14.42
N LYS A 163 7.60 12.18 14.24
CA LYS A 163 8.90 11.51 14.31
C LYS A 163 9.75 11.92 15.53
N PRO A 164 9.24 11.65 16.76
CA PRO A 164 9.92 12.11 17.97
C PRO A 164 11.28 11.43 18.16
N LYS A 165 12.25 12.18 18.67
CA LYS A 165 13.58 11.66 19.04
C LYS A 165 13.58 10.86 20.34
N LEU A 166 12.64 11.16 21.23
CA LEU A 166 12.46 10.48 22.51
C LEU A 166 11.15 9.70 22.49
N PHE A 167 11.10 8.62 23.23
CA PHE A 167 9.86 7.84 23.37
C PHE A 167 8.75 8.70 23.99
N VAL A 168 7.63 8.82 23.27
CA VAL A 168 6.44 9.58 23.71
C VAL A 168 5.23 8.65 23.85
N GLY A 169 5.19 7.57 23.11
CA GLY A 169 4.13 6.58 23.10
C GLY A 169 4.30 5.63 21.91
N ASN A 170 3.43 4.62 21.83
CA ASN A 170 3.48 3.58 20.79
C ASN A 170 2.31 3.60 19.80
N LYS A 171 1.37 4.53 19.96
CA LYS A 171 0.27 4.74 19.00
C LYS A 171 0.73 5.71 17.95
N ILE A 172 0.68 5.30 16.71
CA ILE A 172 1.14 6.10 15.57
C ILE A 172 0.00 6.45 14.63
N ASN A 173 0.21 7.53 13.88
CA ASN A 173 -0.65 7.93 12.79
C ASN A 173 -0.67 6.85 11.70
N ALA A 174 -1.83 6.27 11.45
CA ALA A 174 -2.00 5.21 10.46
C ALA A 174 -2.14 5.73 9.00
N GLY A 175 -2.19 7.05 8.80
CA GLY A 175 -2.34 7.63 7.45
C GLY A 175 -3.75 7.52 6.89
N ILE A 176 -4.76 7.47 7.75
CA ILE A 176 -6.18 7.41 7.40
C ILE A 176 -6.91 8.45 8.22
N TYR A 177 -7.56 9.39 7.55
CA TYR A 177 -8.23 10.53 8.19
C TYR A 177 -9.66 10.69 7.70
N LEU A 178 -10.51 11.21 8.55
CA LEU A 178 -11.86 11.68 8.20
C LEU A 178 -12.01 13.11 8.71
N LEU A 179 -12.18 14.06 7.79
CA LEU A 179 -12.09 15.48 8.05
C LEU A 179 -13.40 16.19 7.68
N ASN A 180 -13.85 17.11 8.53
CA ASN A 180 -14.91 18.02 8.15
C ASN A 180 -14.40 19.05 7.12
N PRO A 181 -15.28 19.57 6.25
CA PRO A 181 -14.91 20.64 5.30
C PRO A 181 -14.27 21.86 5.95
N SER A 182 -14.63 22.16 7.22
CA SER A 182 -14.04 23.26 7.99
C SER A 182 -12.52 23.14 8.20
N VAL A 183 -11.97 21.95 8.14
CA VAL A 183 -10.49 21.74 8.21
C VAL A 183 -9.79 22.43 7.05
N LEU A 184 -10.42 22.47 5.86
CA LEU A 184 -9.85 23.14 4.69
C LEU A 184 -9.68 24.65 4.89
N ASP A 185 -10.49 25.27 5.73
CA ASP A 185 -10.38 26.71 6.07
C ASP A 185 -9.12 27.00 6.91
N LYS A 186 -8.52 25.98 7.50
CA LYS A 186 -7.28 26.06 8.30
C LYS A 186 -6.02 25.84 7.48
N ILE A 187 -6.14 25.50 6.20
CA ILE A 187 -5.02 25.16 5.31
C ILE A 187 -4.90 26.20 4.21
N GLU A 188 -3.77 26.89 4.19
CA GLU A 188 -3.42 27.79 3.11
C GLU A 188 -2.85 27.02 1.90
N LEU A 189 -3.01 27.57 0.70
CA LEU A 189 -2.42 26.99 -0.52
C LEU A 189 -0.92 27.32 -0.59
N ARG A 190 -0.14 26.61 0.19
CA ARG A 190 1.31 26.65 0.27
C ARG A 190 1.85 25.29 0.74
N PRO A 191 3.16 25.04 0.60
CA PRO A 191 3.77 23.86 1.19
C PRO A 191 3.47 23.79 2.70
N THR A 192 2.70 22.78 3.11
CA THR A 192 2.21 22.63 4.48
C THR A 192 2.18 21.16 4.86
N SER A 193 2.65 20.84 6.06
CA SER A 193 2.55 19.49 6.64
C SER A 193 1.28 19.38 7.47
N ILE A 194 0.46 18.37 7.16
CA ILE A 194 -0.73 18.09 7.96
C ILE A 194 -0.35 17.62 9.37
N GLU A 195 0.74 16.88 9.48
CA GLU A 195 1.22 16.29 10.73
C GLU A 195 1.89 17.29 11.66
N LYS A 196 2.60 18.26 11.11
CA LYS A 196 3.37 19.25 11.88
C LYS A 196 2.61 20.53 12.16
N GLU A 197 1.71 20.92 11.27
CA GLU A 197 1.05 22.24 11.33
C GLU A 197 -0.46 22.15 11.56
N VAL A 198 -1.17 21.26 10.89
CA VAL A 198 -2.62 21.19 10.91
C VAL A 198 -3.15 20.39 12.10
N PHE A 199 -2.72 19.15 12.27
CA PHE A 199 -3.19 18.31 13.37
C PHE A 199 -2.83 18.85 14.76
N PRO A 200 -1.62 19.37 15.01
CA PRO A 200 -1.32 19.99 16.30
C PRO A 200 -2.23 21.17 16.62
N LYS A 201 -2.58 21.98 15.62
CA LYS A 201 -3.48 23.11 15.80
C LYS A 201 -4.92 22.66 16.14
N ILE A 202 -5.44 21.67 15.44
CA ILE A 202 -6.77 21.11 15.72
C ILE A 202 -6.80 20.43 17.09
N ALA A 203 -5.72 19.74 17.48
CA ALA A 203 -5.58 19.15 18.80
C ALA A 203 -5.59 20.19 19.91
N ALA A 204 -4.90 21.32 19.72
CA ALA A 204 -4.91 22.43 20.67
C ALA A 204 -6.30 23.05 20.86
N GLU A 205 -7.14 23.00 19.83
CA GLU A 205 -8.54 23.43 19.88
C GLU A 205 -9.50 22.37 20.47
N ASN A 206 -8.97 21.20 20.90
CA ASN A 206 -9.76 20.05 21.40
C ASN A 206 -10.75 19.47 20.38
N LYS A 207 -10.42 19.54 19.10
CA LYS A 207 -11.28 19.09 17.99
C LYS A 207 -10.70 17.95 17.16
N LEU A 208 -9.57 17.38 17.60
CA LEU A 208 -8.93 16.21 16.98
C LEU A 208 -9.15 14.98 17.85
N PHE A 209 -9.68 13.93 17.26
CA PHE A 209 -9.95 12.65 17.91
C PHE A 209 -9.28 11.51 17.17
N ALA A 210 -8.79 10.53 17.89
CA ALA A 210 -8.15 9.35 17.35
C ALA A 210 -8.94 8.09 17.66
N MET A 211 -9.08 7.24 16.66
CA MET A 211 -9.66 5.91 16.79
C MET A 211 -8.55 4.86 16.62
N VAL A 212 -8.48 3.89 17.52
CA VAL A 212 -7.54 2.78 17.39
C VAL A 212 -8.03 1.85 16.30
N LEU A 213 -7.18 1.60 15.31
CA LEU A 213 -7.48 0.73 14.18
C LEU A 213 -7.63 -0.72 14.67
N PRO A 214 -8.79 -1.35 14.47
CA PRO A 214 -8.93 -2.79 14.66
C PRO A 214 -8.34 -3.53 13.47
N GLY A 215 -7.64 -4.62 13.72
CA GLY A 215 -7.03 -5.42 12.66
C GLY A 215 -5.61 -4.97 12.28
N PHE A 216 -5.13 -5.46 11.16
CA PHE A 216 -3.76 -5.23 10.73
C PHE A 216 -3.57 -3.87 10.05
N TRP A 217 -2.33 -3.41 10.07
CA TRP A 217 -1.87 -2.21 9.37
C TRP A 217 -0.43 -2.39 8.92
N MET A 218 -0.10 -1.89 7.73
CA MET A 218 1.27 -1.81 7.26
C MET A 218 1.45 -0.67 6.26
N ASP A 219 2.55 0.08 6.41
CA ASP A 219 3.09 0.95 5.38
C ASP A 219 3.94 0.09 4.44
N ILE A 220 3.44 -0.19 3.24
CA ILE A 220 4.08 -1.08 2.28
C ILE A 220 4.99 -0.35 1.29
N GLY A 221 5.51 0.81 1.66
CA GLY A 221 6.35 1.66 0.84
C GLY A 221 7.80 1.21 0.67
N GLN A 222 8.20 0.07 1.24
CA GLN A 222 9.51 -0.54 1.06
C GLN A 222 9.42 -2.06 1.05
N PRO A 223 10.40 -2.76 0.42
CA PRO A 223 10.28 -4.20 0.13
C PRO A 223 10.04 -5.11 1.33
N ARG A 224 10.74 -4.91 2.44
CA ARG A 224 10.52 -5.72 3.65
C ARG A 224 9.10 -5.56 4.19
N ASP A 225 8.64 -4.33 4.27
CA ASP A 225 7.31 -4.02 4.78
C ASP A 225 6.23 -4.44 3.79
N TYR A 226 6.53 -4.42 2.49
CA TYR A 226 5.66 -5.00 1.46
C TYR A 226 5.41 -6.50 1.70
N ILE A 227 6.46 -7.28 1.92
CA ILE A 227 6.34 -8.74 2.19
C ILE A 227 5.63 -8.99 3.53
N THR A 228 5.94 -8.21 4.57
CA THR A 228 5.22 -8.30 5.86
C THR A 228 3.74 -7.94 5.69
N GLY A 229 3.45 -6.89 4.95
CA GLY A 229 2.08 -6.47 4.63
C GLY A 229 1.31 -7.53 3.88
N LEU A 230 1.95 -8.22 2.93
CA LEU A 230 1.34 -9.34 2.20
C LEU A 230 0.92 -10.46 3.16
N ARG A 231 1.78 -10.86 4.07
CA ARG A 231 1.45 -11.87 5.09
C ARG A 231 0.23 -11.44 5.92
N LEU A 232 0.23 -10.22 6.41
CA LEU A 232 -0.88 -9.68 7.21
C LEU A 232 -2.19 -9.62 6.42
N TYR A 233 -2.12 -9.20 5.17
CA TYR A 233 -3.28 -9.16 4.27
C TYR A 233 -3.84 -10.55 3.99
N LEU A 234 -2.98 -11.52 3.72
CA LEU A 234 -3.42 -12.91 3.49
C LEU A 234 -4.02 -13.54 4.75
N ASP A 235 -3.48 -13.25 5.93
CA ASP A 235 -4.09 -13.66 7.21
C ASP A 235 -5.48 -13.05 7.38
N SER A 236 -5.68 -11.80 7.01
CA SER A 236 -6.98 -11.14 7.03
C SER A 236 -7.96 -11.81 6.05
N LEU A 237 -7.51 -12.17 4.85
CA LEU A 237 -8.32 -12.95 3.90
C LEU A 237 -8.71 -14.31 4.46
N ARG A 238 -7.81 -14.99 5.16
CA ARG A 238 -8.10 -16.29 5.81
C ARG A 238 -9.26 -16.16 6.80
N LYS A 239 -9.28 -15.10 7.57
CA LYS A 239 -10.30 -14.84 8.59
C LYS A 239 -11.64 -14.41 8.00
N ASN A 240 -11.63 -13.56 6.98
CA ASN A 240 -12.81 -12.83 6.51
C ASN A 240 -13.34 -13.29 5.14
N SER A 241 -12.50 -13.87 4.32
CA SER A 241 -12.83 -14.23 2.92
C SER A 241 -11.97 -15.40 2.44
N SER A 242 -11.88 -16.49 3.22
CA SER A 242 -11.00 -17.64 2.94
C SER A 242 -11.21 -18.28 1.57
N SER A 243 -12.40 -18.15 0.99
CA SER A 243 -12.70 -18.65 -0.36
C SER A 243 -11.86 -18.01 -1.48
N LYS A 244 -11.25 -16.85 -1.22
CA LYS A 244 -10.33 -16.20 -2.16
C LYS A 244 -8.95 -16.84 -2.18
N LEU A 245 -8.61 -17.61 -1.16
CA LEU A 245 -7.31 -18.27 -1.05
C LEU A 245 -7.33 -19.63 -1.75
N ALA A 246 -6.19 -19.99 -2.34
CA ALA A 246 -6.00 -21.26 -3.00
C ALA A 246 -6.05 -22.43 -2.02
N VAL A 247 -6.55 -23.57 -2.49
CA VAL A 247 -6.61 -24.84 -1.77
C VAL A 247 -6.04 -25.97 -2.63
N GLY A 248 -5.46 -26.96 -2.00
CA GLY A 248 -4.91 -28.14 -2.70
C GLY A 248 -3.75 -28.77 -1.95
N ALA A 249 -3.36 -29.97 -2.36
CA ALA A 249 -2.26 -30.71 -1.75
C ALA A 249 -0.89 -30.05 -1.91
N HIS A 250 -0.75 -29.18 -2.91
CA HIS A 250 0.46 -28.42 -3.21
C HIS A 250 0.51 -27.06 -2.50
N ILE A 251 -0.54 -26.70 -1.76
CA ILE A 251 -0.67 -25.41 -1.09
C ILE A 251 -0.39 -25.56 0.40
N VAL A 252 0.46 -24.67 0.93
CA VAL A 252 0.80 -24.58 2.35
C VAL A 252 0.43 -23.19 2.86
N GLY A 253 -0.38 -23.11 3.92
CA GLY A 253 -0.78 -21.82 4.51
C GLY A 253 -1.58 -20.93 3.56
N ASN A 254 -1.36 -19.65 3.63
CA ASN A 254 -2.11 -18.64 2.88
C ASN A 254 -1.45 -18.37 1.52
N VAL A 255 -2.17 -18.64 0.46
CA VAL A 255 -1.73 -18.43 -0.93
C VAL A 255 -2.85 -17.83 -1.74
N LEU A 256 -2.55 -16.75 -2.45
CA LEU A 256 -3.46 -16.09 -3.38
C LEU A 256 -2.98 -16.34 -4.80
N VAL A 257 -3.79 -16.98 -5.61
CA VAL A 257 -3.47 -17.30 -7.01
C VAL A 257 -4.51 -16.65 -7.91
N ASP A 258 -4.06 -15.86 -8.88
CA ASP A 258 -4.96 -15.34 -9.92
C ASP A 258 -5.49 -16.50 -10.79
N GLU A 259 -6.76 -16.41 -11.19
CA GLU A 259 -7.44 -17.44 -11.96
C GLU A 259 -6.79 -17.73 -13.33
N THR A 260 -6.04 -16.77 -13.87
CA THR A 260 -5.33 -16.91 -15.15
C THR A 260 -3.94 -17.52 -15.01
N ALA A 261 -3.44 -17.68 -13.79
CA ALA A 261 -2.14 -18.29 -13.53
C ALA A 261 -2.20 -19.82 -13.72
N LYS A 262 -1.09 -20.40 -14.18
CA LYS A 262 -0.94 -21.85 -14.38
C LYS A 262 0.15 -22.38 -13.46
N ILE A 263 -0.17 -23.45 -12.74
CA ILE A 263 0.75 -24.11 -11.81
C ILE A 263 0.93 -25.56 -12.25
N GLY A 264 2.20 -25.94 -12.48
CA GLY A 264 2.59 -27.28 -12.87
C GLY A 264 2.53 -28.29 -11.73
N GLU A 265 2.79 -29.55 -12.05
CA GLU A 265 2.78 -30.66 -11.10
C GLU A 265 3.97 -30.63 -10.15
N GLY A 266 3.79 -31.19 -8.95
CA GLY A 266 4.87 -31.36 -7.99
C GLY A 266 5.36 -30.06 -7.35
N CYS A 267 4.63 -28.97 -7.48
CA CYS A 267 4.95 -27.71 -6.82
C CYS A 267 4.62 -27.76 -5.33
N LEU A 268 5.36 -26.97 -4.55
CA LEU A 268 5.03 -26.66 -3.15
C LEU A 268 4.99 -25.14 -2.99
N ILE A 269 3.80 -24.61 -2.76
CA ILE A 269 3.54 -23.16 -2.76
C ILE A 269 2.98 -22.74 -1.41
N GLY A 270 3.63 -21.77 -0.81
CA GLY A 270 3.31 -21.23 0.50
C GLY A 270 4.37 -21.54 1.57
N PRO A 271 4.20 -20.92 2.73
CA PRO A 271 3.14 -19.95 3.08
C PRO A 271 3.39 -18.56 2.50
N ASP A 272 2.32 -17.75 2.54
CA ASP A 272 2.38 -16.31 2.26
C ASP A 272 2.89 -15.95 0.86
N VAL A 273 2.21 -16.45 -0.14
CA VAL A 273 2.54 -16.27 -1.55
C VAL A 273 1.38 -15.64 -2.30
N ALA A 274 1.68 -14.68 -3.17
CA ALA A 274 0.75 -14.16 -4.16
C ALA A 274 1.29 -14.43 -5.57
N ILE A 275 0.47 -15.02 -6.43
CA ILE A 275 0.80 -15.31 -7.83
C ILE A 275 -0.17 -14.53 -8.70
N GLY A 276 0.37 -13.62 -9.49
CA GLY A 276 -0.38 -12.66 -10.30
C GLY A 276 -0.92 -13.21 -11.61
N PRO A 277 -1.66 -12.36 -12.35
CA PRO A 277 -2.28 -12.73 -13.62
C PRO A 277 -1.26 -13.19 -14.68
N GLY A 278 -1.63 -14.22 -15.42
CA GLY A 278 -0.83 -14.71 -16.54
C GLY A 278 0.50 -15.38 -16.17
N CYS A 279 0.75 -15.61 -14.87
CA CYS A 279 1.95 -16.29 -14.43
C CYS A 279 1.94 -17.76 -14.84
N VAL A 280 3.13 -18.29 -15.16
CA VAL A 280 3.36 -19.71 -15.43
C VAL A 280 4.38 -20.23 -14.43
N ILE A 281 3.92 -21.10 -13.54
CA ILE A 281 4.76 -21.80 -12.56
C ILE A 281 4.92 -23.22 -13.07
N GLU A 282 6.13 -23.58 -13.49
CA GLU A 282 6.41 -24.88 -14.04
C GLU A 282 6.52 -25.96 -12.94
N SER A 283 6.78 -27.18 -13.34
CA SER A 283 6.76 -28.33 -12.42
C SER A 283 7.87 -28.27 -11.37
N GLY A 284 7.59 -28.78 -10.18
CA GLY A 284 8.57 -28.93 -9.11
C GLY A 284 9.03 -27.62 -8.46
N VAL A 285 8.40 -26.50 -8.74
CA VAL A 285 8.74 -25.19 -8.19
C VAL A 285 8.35 -25.08 -6.71
N ARG A 286 9.18 -24.42 -5.92
CA ARG A 286 8.91 -24.10 -4.52
C ARG A 286 8.87 -22.58 -4.32
N LEU A 287 7.77 -22.08 -3.76
CA LEU A 287 7.57 -20.67 -3.45
C LEU A 287 7.16 -20.51 -2.00
N SER A 288 7.75 -19.55 -1.30
CA SER A 288 7.35 -19.18 0.06
C SER A 288 7.64 -17.69 0.34
N ARG A 289 6.74 -17.05 1.05
CA ARG A 289 6.89 -15.63 1.45
C ARG A 289 7.35 -14.73 0.31
N CYS A 290 6.69 -14.82 -0.83
CA CYS A 290 7.05 -14.07 -2.02
C CYS A 290 5.84 -13.61 -2.80
N THR A 291 6.08 -12.62 -3.65
CA THR A 291 5.10 -12.19 -4.65
C THR A 291 5.67 -12.42 -6.04
N VAL A 292 4.83 -12.95 -6.91
CA VAL A 292 5.15 -13.21 -8.32
C VAL A 292 4.17 -12.39 -9.14
N MET A 293 4.66 -11.32 -9.73
CA MET A 293 3.82 -10.35 -10.41
C MET A 293 3.36 -10.81 -11.79
N ARG A 294 2.49 -10.04 -12.42
CA ARG A 294 1.90 -10.33 -13.73
C ARG A 294 2.92 -10.82 -14.76
N GLY A 295 2.56 -11.89 -15.47
CA GLY A 295 3.32 -12.36 -16.64
C GLY A 295 4.66 -13.02 -16.32
N VAL A 296 4.95 -13.32 -15.07
CA VAL A 296 6.20 -13.97 -14.65
C VAL A 296 6.16 -15.46 -14.99
N ARG A 297 7.30 -15.98 -15.44
CA ARG A 297 7.51 -17.41 -15.65
C ARG A 297 8.58 -17.93 -14.69
N ILE A 298 8.21 -18.92 -13.89
CA ILE A 298 9.14 -19.64 -13.01
C ILE A 298 9.33 -21.03 -13.58
N LYS A 299 10.56 -21.33 -14.02
CA LYS A 299 10.87 -22.60 -14.68
C LYS A 299 11.05 -23.74 -13.70
N ASN A 300 11.09 -24.95 -14.25
CA ASN A 300 11.11 -26.19 -13.49
C ASN A 300 12.11 -26.19 -12.33
N HIS A 301 11.66 -26.65 -11.17
CA HIS A 301 12.48 -26.86 -9.97
C HIS A 301 13.16 -25.62 -9.39
N ALA A 302 12.77 -24.43 -9.79
CA ALA A 302 13.25 -23.21 -9.17
C ALA A 302 12.68 -23.07 -7.74
N CYS A 303 13.44 -22.39 -6.88
CA CYS A 303 13.07 -22.15 -5.49
C CYS A 303 13.15 -20.64 -5.20
N ILE A 304 12.04 -20.06 -4.78
CA ILE A 304 11.96 -18.62 -4.46
C ILE A 304 11.41 -18.46 -3.04
N SER A 305 12.12 -17.72 -2.21
CA SER A 305 11.67 -17.37 -0.87
C SER A 305 12.00 -15.93 -0.50
N SER A 306 11.13 -15.30 0.30
CA SER A 306 11.32 -13.94 0.84
C SER A 306 11.79 -12.94 -0.22
N SER A 307 11.08 -12.88 -1.36
CA SER A 307 11.49 -12.10 -2.53
C SER A 307 10.32 -11.52 -3.29
N ILE A 308 10.59 -10.52 -4.12
CA ILE A 308 9.61 -9.89 -5.01
C ILE A 308 10.09 -10.08 -6.45
N ILE A 309 9.26 -10.73 -7.27
CA ILE A 309 9.56 -10.99 -8.68
C ILE A 309 8.69 -10.06 -9.52
N GLY A 310 9.31 -9.07 -10.13
CA GLY A 310 8.65 -8.05 -10.94
C GLY A 310 8.06 -8.58 -12.24
N TRP A 311 7.19 -7.80 -12.83
CA TRP A 311 6.40 -8.12 -14.03
C TRP A 311 7.25 -8.70 -15.17
N HIS A 312 6.71 -9.71 -15.84
CA HIS A 312 7.29 -10.30 -17.07
C HIS A 312 8.70 -10.87 -16.91
N SER A 313 9.15 -11.06 -15.67
CA SER A 313 10.44 -11.67 -15.39
C SER A 313 10.40 -13.19 -15.59
N THR A 314 11.56 -13.77 -15.80
CA THR A 314 11.75 -15.22 -15.90
C THR A 314 12.79 -15.69 -14.91
N VAL A 315 12.49 -16.74 -14.16
CA VAL A 315 13.44 -17.40 -13.27
C VAL A 315 13.75 -18.77 -13.84
N GLY A 316 15.03 -19.01 -14.12
CA GLY A 316 15.50 -20.22 -14.81
C GLY A 316 15.33 -21.50 -14.00
N GLN A 317 15.51 -22.65 -14.66
CA GLN A 317 15.42 -23.98 -14.04
C GLN A 317 16.48 -24.11 -12.93
N TRP A 318 16.08 -24.71 -11.81
CA TRP A 318 16.96 -24.93 -10.67
C TRP A 318 17.59 -23.66 -10.08
N ALA A 319 17.10 -22.49 -10.46
CA ALA A 319 17.54 -21.23 -9.86
C ALA A 319 17.01 -21.12 -8.42
N ARG A 320 17.79 -20.48 -7.58
CA ARG A 320 17.43 -20.19 -6.19
C ARG A 320 17.47 -18.69 -5.92
N VAL A 321 16.35 -18.14 -5.52
CA VAL A 321 16.17 -16.70 -5.29
C VAL A 321 15.67 -16.51 -3.87
N GLU A 322 16.42 -15.79 -3.04
CA GLU A 322 16.08 -15.63 -1.63
C GLU A 322 16.63 -14.35 -1.01
N ASN A 323 16.38 -14.18 0.28
CA ASN A 323 16.92 -13.11 1.14
C ASN A 323 16.62 -11.70 0.63
N MET A 324 15.34 -11.43 0.36
CA MET A 324 14.89 -10.13 -0.15
C MET A 324 15.51 -9.75 -1.49
N THR A 325 15.64 -10.73 -2.38
CA THR A 325 15.89 -10.47 -3.79
C THR A 325 14.68 -9.76 -4.39
N ILE A 326 14.94 -8.67 -5.11
CA ILE A 326 13.92 -7.91 -5.80
C ILE A 326 14.29 -7.81 -7.26
N LEU A 327 13.51 -8.47 -8.10
CA LEU A 327 13.65 -8.36 -9.54
C LEU A 327 12.72 -7.27 -10.06
N GLY A 328 13.27 -6.30 -10.78
CA GLY A 328 12.49 -5.32 -11.52
C GLY A 328 11.72 -5.97 -12.66
N GLU A 329 11.04 -5.15 -13.46
CA GLU A 329 10.32 -5.61 -14.64
C GLU A 329 11.26 -6.25 -15.67
N ASP A 330 10.82 -7.35 -16.29
CA ASP A 330 11.51 -7.99 -17.42
C ASP A 330 12.98 -8.35 -17.09
N VAL A 331 13.18 -8.93 -15.91
CA VAL A 331 14.48 -9.48 -15.49
C VAL A 331 14.52 -10.98 -15.77
N HIS A 332 15.57 -11.44 -16.42
CA HIS A 332 15.75 -12.85 -16.76
C HIS A 332 16.92 -13.45 -16.00
N VAL A 333 16.61 -14.36 -15.09
CA VAL A 333 17.59 -15.13 -14.31
C VAL A 333 17.82 -16.44 -15.04
N SER A 334 19.07 -16.70 -15.45
CA SER A 334 19.45 -17.93 -16.13
C SER A 334 19.30 -19.16 -15.23
N ASP A 335 19.36 -20.35 -15.85
CA ASP A 335 19.27 -21.62 -15.13
C ASP A 335 20.39 -21.77 -14.10
N GLU A 336 20.07 -22.42 -12.98
CA GLU A 336 21.03 -22.77 -11.90
C GLU A 336 21.69 -21.57 -11.19
N ILE A 337 21.16 -20.36 -11.39
CA ILE A 337 21.66 -19.14 -10.73
C ILE A 337 21.16 -19.05 -9.29
N TYR A 338 22.03 -18.63 -8.40
CA TYR A 338 21.70 -18.28 -7.03
C TYR A 338 21.71 -16.76 -6.82
N SER A 339 20.62 -16.22 -6.27
CA SER A 339 20.55 -14.82 -5.87
C SER A 339 20.27 -14.69 -4.38
N ASN A 340 21.26 -14.16 -3.66
CA ASN A 340 21.18 -13.86 -2.24
C ASN A 340 21.02 -12.34 -2.04
N GLY A 341 19.77 -11.87 -2.06
CA GLY A 341 19.48 -10.46 -1.80
C GLY A 341 19.82 -9.51 -2.95
N GLY A 342 19.88 -9.99 -4.18
CA GLY A 342 20.08 -9.13 -5.34
C GLY A 342 18.92 -8.17 -5.57
N VAL A 343 19.24 -6.90 -5.79
CA VAL A 343 18.27 -5.87 -6.22
C VAL A 343 18.57 -5.56 -7.68
N VAL A 344 17.73 -6.07 -8.58
CA VAL A 344 17.99 -6.07 -10.02
C VAL A 344 17.11 -5.07 -10.73
N LEU A 345 17.75 -4.12 -11.42
CA LEU A 345 17.06 -3.10 -12.22
C LEU A 345 16.30 -3.70 -13.40
N PRO A 346 15.28 -3.03 -13.93
CA PRO A 346 14.49 -3.55 -15.06
C PRO A 346 15.33 -3.91 -16.28
N HIS A 347 14.83 -4.89 -17.06
CA HIS A 347 15.38 -5.30 -18.34
C HIS A 347 16.81 -5.84 -18.30
N LYS A 348 17.16 -6.57 -17.21
CA LYS A 348 18.47 -7.17 -17.03
C LYS A 348 18.45 -8.69 -17.19
N GLU A 349 19.56 -9.21 -17.68
CA GLU A 349 19.84 -10.65 -17.67
C GLU A 349 20.87 -10.99 -16.59
N ILE A 350 20.55 -11.96 -15.73
CA ILE A 350 21.43 -12.44 -14.68
C ILE A 350 22.00 -13.78 -15.10
N LYS A 351 23.28 -13.78 -15.48
CA LYS A 351 24.02 -14.96 -16.01
C LYS A 351 25.03 -15.52 -15.00
N SER A 352 25.23 -14.85 -13.88
CA SER A 352 26.09 -15.31 -12.80
C SER A 352 25.43 -15.08 -11.45
N SER A 353 25.76 -15.92 -10.48
CA SER A 353 25.16 -15.87 -9.15
C SER A 353 25.53 -14.60 -8.39
N ILE A 354 24.57 -14.11 -7.61
CA ILE A 354 24.69 -12.95 -6.71
C ILE A 354 24.84 -13.51 -5.30
N LEU A 355 26.08 -13.53 -4.78
CA LEU A 355 26.39 -14.24 -3.54
C LEU A 355 26.17 -13.40 -2.28
N LYS A 356 26.04 -12.08 -2.41
CA LYS A 356 25.76 -11.14 -1.33
C LYS A 356 24.82 -10.05 -1.82
N PRO A 357 24.07 -9.39 -0.92
CA PRO A 357 23.19 -8.29 -1.30
C PRO A 357 23.94 -7.22 -2.07
N GLU A 358 23.47 -6.95 -3.29
CA GLU A 358 24.01 -5.92 -4.18
C GLU A 358 22.95 -5.43 -5.16
N ILE A 359 23.18 -4.24 -5.71
CA ILE A 359 22.33 -3.66 -6.75
C ILE A 359 22.97 -4.00 -8.11
N VAL A 360 22.20 -4.63 -8.98
CA VAL A 360 22.59 -4.91 -10.36
C VAL A 360 21.95 -3.90 -11.28
N MET A 361 22.79 -3.01 -11.82
CA MET A 361 22.37 -1.90 -12.67
C MET A 361 22.48 -2.23 -14.15
#